data_2489112f75e92447869aa81f9adffc63
#
_entry.id   2489112f75e92447869aa81f9adffc63
#
_cell.length_a   1.000
_cell.length_b   1.000
_cell.length_c   1.000
_cell.angle_alpha   90.00
_cell.angle_beta   90.00
_cell.angle_gamma   90.00
#
_symmetry.space_group_name_H-M   'P 1'
#
loop_
_entity.id
_entity.type
_entity.pdbx_description
1 polymer ?
#
loop_
_entity_poly.entity_id
_entity_poly.type
_entity_poly.pdbx_seq_one_letter_code
_entity_poly.pdbx_strand_id
1 'polypeptide(L)'
;MKYPRRRICPMPRSYDELLSRARSGTDKETKKSGALRLELPEPDVIWVGNKTIFRNYAEFPKLIRRDSARILMYLAKELATAASIDGERAIFIGRKDRDSFSQLLQRYVKDGVLCPVCGSPDTRLEKEKRMWFMVCEACGARSVAKVA
;
A
#
# COMPACT_ATOMS: atom_id res chain seq x y z
N MET A 1 12.74 52.86 -36.81
CA MET A 1 12.52 51.42 -36.49
C MET A 1 13.50 51.03 -35.41
N LYS A 2 13.02 50.80 -34.15
CA LYS A 2 13.85 50.39 -33.01
C LYS A 2 13.81 48.88 -32.89
N TYR A 3 14.92 48.20 -33.11
CA TYR A 3 15.03 46.76 -32.87
C TYR A 3 14.87 46.46 -31.37
N PRO A 4 14.03 45.48 -30.96
CA PRO A 4 13.92 45.09 -29.56
C PRO A 4 15.26 44.44 -29.12
N ARG A 5 15.79 44.90 -27.99
CA ARG A 5 16.99 44.33 -27.36
C ARG A 5 16.74 42.84 -27.12
N ARG A 6 17.56 41.98 -27.73
CA ARG A 6 17.58 40.55 -27.45
C ARG A 6 17.80 40.35 -25.95
N ARG A 7 16.88 39.69 -25.31
CA ARG A 7 17.08 39.20 -23.93
C ARG A 7 18.29 38.26 -23.97
N ILE A 8 19.36 38.68 -23.30
CA ILE A 8 20.55 37.84 -23.11
C ILE A 8 20.07 36.64 -22.32
N CYS A 9 20.12 35.44 -22.93
CA CYS A 9 19.87 34.18 -22.23
C CYS A 9 20.87 34.09 -21.06
N PRO A 10 20.43 33.86 -19.84
CA PRO A 10 21.37 33.69 -18.73
C PRO A 10 22.33 32.56 -19.05
N MET A 11 23.62 32.78 -18.79
CA MET A 11 24.70 31.80 -19.00
C MET A 11 24.25 30.42 -18.51
N PRO A 12 24.53 29.36 -19.26
CA PRO A 12 24.17 28.02 -18.81
C PRO A 12 24.89 27.75 -17.49
N ARG A 13 24.10 27.43 -16.46
CA ARG A 13 24.63 27.07 -15.15
C ARG A 13 25.44 25.78 -15.28
N SER A 14 26.48 25.64 -14.46
CA SER A 14 27.27 24.42 -14.49
C SER A 14 26.40 23.21 -14.13
N TYR A 15 26.74 22.03 -14.63
CA TYR A 15 26.05 20.77 -14.33
C TYR A 15 25.93 20.54 -12.81
N ASP A 16 26.99 20.81 -12.07
CA ASP A 16 27.04 20.62 -10.61
C ASP A 16 26.09 21.57 -9.87
N GLU A 17 25.93 22.80 -10.36
CA GLU A 17 24.98 23.76 -9.79
C GLU A 17 23.54 23.34 -10.03
N LEU A 18 23.22 22.82 -11.21
CA LEU A 18 21.90 22.28 -11.53
C LEU A 18 21.60 21.02 -10.72
N LEU A 19 22.59 20.16 -10.54
CA LEU A 19 22.48 18.95 -9.76
C LEU A 19 22.26 19.23 -8.27
N SER A 20 23.00 20.15 -7.69
CA SER A 20 22.85 20.56 -6.30
C SER A 20 21.47 21.17 -6.03
N ARG A 21 20.98 21.98 -6.96
CA ARG A 21 19.63 22.55 -6.89
C ARG A 21 18.52 21.49 -6.99
N ALA A 22 18.68 20.52 -7.88
CA ALA A 22 17.75 19.39 -8.01
C ALA A 22 17.71 18.57 -6.72
N ARG A 23 18.85 18.23 -6.14
CA ARG A 23 18.95 17.50 -4.87
C ARG A 23 18.30 18.25 -3.71
N SER A 24 18.57 19.55 -3.56
CA SER A 24 17.97 20.37 -2.50
C SER A 24 16.44 20.48 -2.61
N GLY A 25 15.88 20.36 -3.82
CA GLY A 25 14.43 20.27 -4.07
C GLY A 25 13.85 18.93 -3.67
N THR A 26 14.53 17.84 -4.05
CA THR A 26 14.05 16.47 -3.77
C THR A 26 14.18 16.09 -2.30
N ASP A 27 15.18 16.55 -1.57
CA ASP A 27 15.36 16.26 -0.13
C ASP A 27 14.21 16.77 0.74
N LYS A 28 13.52 17.84 0.32
CA LYS A 28 12.35 18.37 1.00
C LYS A 28 11.09 17.53 0.74
N GLU A 29 10.98 16.93 -0.43
CA GLU A 29 9.84 16.11 -0.82
C GLU A 29 10.00 14.67 -0.39
N THR A 30 11.21 14.10 -0.42
CA THR A 30 11.46 12.72 -0.02
C THR A 30 11.27 12.49 1.48
N LYS A 31 11.52 13.48 2.34
CA LYS A 31 11.20 13.40 3.78
C LYS A 31 9.70 13.32 4.06
N LYS A 32 8.85 13.83 3.15
CA LYS A 32 7.39 13.69 3.23
C LYS A 32 6.86 12.45 2.49
N SER A 33 7.62 11.88 1.55
CA SER A 33 7.18 10.77 0.70
C SER A 33 7.60 9.38 1.20
N GLY A 34 8.48 9.31 2.20
CA GLY A 34 8.90 8.05 2.82
C GLY A 34 7.91 7.46 3.83
N ALA A 35 6.89 8.21 4.24
CA ALA A 35 5.82 7.68 5.07
C ALA A 35 4.72 7.14 4.16
N LEU A 36 4.35 5.93 4.39
CA LEU A 36 3.27 5.17 3.78
C LEU A 36 2.12 6.07 3.33
N ARG A 37 2.01 6.32 2.03
CA ARG A 37 0.87 7.07 1.47
C ARG A 37 -0.38 6.20 1.31
N LEU A 38 -0.35 4.98 1.79
CA LEU A 38 -1.50 4.11 1.82
C LEU A 38 -2.27 4.33 3.11
N GLU A 39 -3.18 5.31 3.10
CA GLU A 39 -4.11 5.52 4.18
C GLU A 39 -5.17 4.41 4.13
N LEU A 40 -5.11 3.52 5.10
CA LEU A 40 -6.12 2.48 5.26
C LEU A 40 -7.36 3.10 5.91
N PRO A 41 -8.56 2.86 5.35
CA PRO A 41 -9.79 3.26 6.02
C PRO A 41 -9.93 2.53 7.36
N GLU A 42 -10.59 3.16 8.30
CA GLU A 42 -10.87 2.52 9.57
C GLU A 42 -11.85 1.36 9.38
N PRO A 43 -11.60 0.18 10.00
CA PRO A 43 -12.52 -0.94 9.90
C PRO A 43 -13.84 -0.63 10.63
N ASP A 44 -14.96 -0.75 9.91
CA ASP A 44 -16.30 -0.63 10.48
C ASP A 44 -16.81 -2.02 10.88
N VAL A 45 -16.81 -2.25 12.18
CA VAL A 45 -17.10 -3.56 12.77
C VAL A 45 -18.32 -3.46 13.68
N ILE A 46 -19.29 -4.35 13.45
CA ILE A 46 -20.47 -4.50 14.30
C ILE A 46 -20.60 -5.94 14.80
N TRP A 47 -21.14 -6.11 16.00
CA TRP A 47 -21.41 -7.41 16.58
C TRP A 47 -22.89 -7.77 16.45
N VAL A 48 -23.17 -8.96 15.93
CA VAL A 48 -24.52 -9.51 15.88
C VAL A 48 -24.51 -10.88 16.54
N GLY A 49 -24.96 -10.93 17.78
CA GLY A 49 -24.89 -12.14 18.58
C GLY A 49 -23.45 -12.59 18.85
N ASN A 50 -23.09 -13.76 18.34
CA ASN A 50 -21.74 -14.32 18.42
C ASN A 50 -20.97 -14.18 17.10
N LYS A 51 -21.36 -13.25 16.23
CA LYS A 51 -20.70 -12.98 14.95
C LYS A 51 -20.22 -11.54 14.90
N THR A 52 -19.09 -11.35 14.24
CA THR A 52 -18.53 -10.02 13.94
C THR A 52 -18.71 -9.77 12.46
N ILE A 53 -19.37 -8.68 12.11
CA ILE A 53 -19.61 -8.26 10.74
C ILE A 53 -18.70 -7.07 10.42
N PHE A 54 -17.81 -7.24 9.45
CA PHE A 54 -16.94 -6.19 8.94
C PHE A 54 -17.60 -5.56 7.71
N ARG A 55 -18.19 -4.38 7.86
CA ARG A 55 -19.12 -3.77 6.88
C ARG A 55 -18.40 -3.23 5.65
N ASN A 56 -17.31 -2.50 5.83
CA ASN A 56 -16.56 -1.87 4.73
C ASN A 56 -15.39 -2.74 4.22
N TYR A 57 -15.55 -4.07 4.30
CA TYR A 57 -14.49 -5.01 3.91
C TYR A 57 -14.06 -4.86 2.45
N ALA A 58 -15.01 -4.64 1.52
CA ALA A 58 -14.74 -4.57 0.08
C ALA A 58 -13.83 -3.40 -0.35
N GLU A 59 -13.67 -2.38 0.49
CA GLU A 59 -12.79 -1.24 0.21
C GLU A 59 -11.31 -1.63 0.28
N PHE A 60 -10.95 -2.51 1.21
CA PHE A 60 -9.56 -2.91 1.46
C PHE A 60 -8.92 -3.64 0.27
N PRO A 61 -9.53 -4.70 -0.31
CA PRO A 61 -8.99 -5.36 -1.48
C PRO A 61 -8.80 -4.42 -2.68
N LYS A 62 -9.74 -3.50 -2.91
CA LYS A 62 -9.67 -2.51 -3.99
C LYS A 62 -8.48 -1.56 -3.79
N LEU A 63 -8.31 -1.06 -2.57
CA LEU A 63 -7.26 -0.11 -2.23
C LEU A 63 -5.86 -0.75 -2.28
N ILE A 64 -5.74 -1.99 -1.83
CA ILE A 64 -4.47 -2.72 -1.76
C ILE A 64 -4.15 -3.44 -3.08
N ARG A 65 -5.09 -3.52 -4.03
CA ARG A 65 -4.99 -4.29 -5.28
C ARG A 65 -4.67 -5.76 -5.02
N ARG A 66 -5.40 -6.37 -4.09
CA ARG A 66 -5.27 -7.78 -3.73
C ARG A 66 -6.61 -8.48 -3.82
N ASP A 67 -6.55 -9.80 -3.99
CA ASP A 67 -7.74 -10.63 -3.98
C ASP A 67 -8.40 -10.63 -2.60
N SER A 68 -9.72 -10.40 -2.58
CA SER A 68 -10.53 -10.37 -1.36
C SER A 68 -10.47 -11.69 -0.59
N ALA A 69 -10.51 -12.82 -1.29
CA ALA A 69 -10.44 -14.12 -0.66
C ALA A 69 -9.14 -14.34 0.12
N ARG A 70 -8.02 -13.82 -0.38
CA ARG A 70 -6.72 -13.92 0.30
C ARG A 70 -6.65 -13.10 1.57
N ILE A 71 -7.12 -11.86 1.52
CA ILE A 71 -7.16 -11.00 2.71
C ILE A 71 -8.05 -11.64 3.77
N LEU A 72 -9.21 -12.20 3.35
CA LEU A 72 -10.11 -12.90 4.26
C LEU A 72 -9.43 -14.11 4.90
N MET A 73 -8.77 -14.95 4.09
CA MET A 73 -8.06 -16.13 4.60
C MET A 73 -6.95 -15.75 5.58
N TYR A 74 -6.21 -14.69 5.30
CA TYR A 74 -5.21 -14.18 6.23
C TYR A 74 -5.84 -13.74 7.55
N LEU A 75 -6.88 -12.91 7.50
CA LEU A 75 -7.58 -12.45 8.71
C LEU A 75 -8.19 -13.60 9.49
N ALA A 76 -8.82 -14.57 8.81
CA ALA A 76 -9.40 -15.74 9.43
C ALA A 76 -8.35 -16.59 10.15
N LYS A 77 -7.17 -16.75 9.53
CA LYS A 77 -6.04 -17.50 10.09
C LYS A 77 -5.47 -16.80 11.33
N GLU A 78 -5.20 -15.50 11.25
CA GLU A 78 -4.62 -14.72 12.36
C GLU A 78 -5.60 -14.60 13.55
N LEU A 79 -6.89 -14.47 13.27
CA LEU A 79 -7.94 -14.42 14.29
C LEU A 79 -8.35 -15.81 14.79
N ALA A 80 -7.82 -16.89 14.17
CA ALA A 80 -8.18 -18.28 14.45
C ALA A 80 -9.71 -18.50 14.44
N THR A 81 -10.40 -17.96 13.42
CA THR A 81 -11.85 -18.02 13.30
C THR A 81 -12.25 -18.38 11.87
N ALA A 82 -13.43 -18.98 11.72
CA ALA A 82 -14.00 -19.12 10.39
C ALA A 82 -14.56 -17.76 9.93
N ALA A 83 -14.33 -17.46 8.65
CA ALA A 83 -14.82 -16.24 8.02
C ALA A 83 -15.45 -16.55 6.67
N SER A 84 -16.44 -15.76 6.28
CA SER A 84 -17.11 -15.83 4.98
C SER A 84 -17.33 -14.43 4.42
N ILE A 85 -17.36 -14.33 3.09
CA ILE A 85 -17.70 -13.08 2.39
C ILE A 85 -19.19 -13.12 2.06
N ASP A 86 -19.89 -12.04 2.40
CA ASP A 86 -21.29 -11.84 2.05
C ASP A 86 -21.41 -10.48 1.34
N GLY A 87 -21.33 -10.53 0.01
CA GLY A 87 -21.31 -9.34 -0.82
C GLY A 87 -20.10 -8.43 -0.55
N GLU A 88 -20.36 -7.24 0.00
CA GLU A 88 -19.32 -6.27 0.36
C GLU A 88 -18.81 -6.41 1.80
N ARG A 89 -19.37 -7.31 2.57
CA ARG A 89 -19.11 -7.49 3.99
C ARG A 89 -18.35 -8.80 4.22
N ALA A 90 -17.58 -8.85 5.30
CA ALA A 90 -16.99 -10.09 5.79
C ALA A 90 -17.60 -10.43 7.14
N ILE A 91 -17.97 -11.70 7.31
CA ILE A 91 -18.57 -12.23 8.54
C ILE A 91 -17.57 -13.16 9.20
N PHE A 92 -17.23 -12.89 10.45
CA PHE A 92 -16.34 -13.70 11.29
C PHE A 92 -17.13 -14.33 12.43
N ILE A 93 -16.80 -15.56 12.78
CA ILE A 93 -17.41 -16.24 13.93
C ILE A 93 -16.66 -15.83 15.20
N GLY A 94 -17.41 -15.41 16.22
CA GLY A 94 -16.86 -14.89 17.47
C GLY A 94 -16.81 -13.37 17.51
N ARG A 95 -16.70 -12.83 18.73
CA ARG A 95 -16.57 -11.38 18.95
C ARG A 95 -15.11 -10.97 18.83
N LYS A 96 -14.82 -10.10 17.91
CA LYS A 96 -13.48 -9.54 17.67
C LYS A 96 -13.56 -8.03 17.67
N ASP A 97 -12.56 -7.42 18.29
CA ASP A 97 -12.48 -5.96 18.43
C ASP A 97 -11.99 -5.29 17.14
N ARG A 98 -12.43 -4.05 16.93
CA ARG A 98 -12.02 -3.20 15.81
C ARG A 98 -10.51 -3.02 15.75
N ASP A 99 -9.88 -2.82 16.90
CA ASP A 99 -8.42 -2.61 16.98
C ASP A 99 -7.63 -3.81 16.50
N SER A 100 -8.12 -5.03 16.78
CA SER A 100 -7.51 -6.26 16.26
C SER A 100 -7.50 -6.29 14.74
N PHE A 101 -8.60 -5.91 14.08
CA PHE A 101 -8.65 -5.82 12.62
C PHE A 101 -7.72 -4.74 12.08
N SER A 102 -7.67 -3.58 12.71
CA SER A 102 -6.78 -2.49 12.31
C SER A 102 -5.31 -2.90 12.36
N GLN A 103 -4.87 -3.52 13.45
CA GLN A 103 -3.50 -4.01 13.61
C GLN A 103 -3.15 -5.10 12.58
N LEU A 104 -4.05 -6.05 12.34
CA LEU A 104 -3.83 -7.11 11.38
C LEU A 104 -3.77 -6.60 9.95
N LEU A 105 -4.61 -5.64 9.58
CA LEU A 105 -4.57 -5.00 8.28
C LEU A 105 -3.28 -4.21 8.05
N GLN A 106 -2.82 -3.46 9.05
CA GLN A 106 -1.53 -2.76 9.00
C GLN A 106 -0.37 -3.73 8.83
N ARG A 107 -0.39 -4.85 9.57
CA ARG A 107 0.62 -5.90 9.45
C ARG A 107 0.59 -6.56 8.07
N TYR A 108 -0.61 -6.86 7.56
CA TYR A 108 -0.78 -7.39 6.21
C TYR A 108 -0.18 -6.46 5.14
N VAL A 109 -0.45 -5.16 5.24
CA VAL A 109 0.10 -4.17 4.32
C VAL A 109 1.61 -4.12 4.40
N LYS A 110 2.17 -4.12 5.61
CA LYS A 110 3.62 -4.08 5.81
C LYS A 110 4.33 -5.30 5.23
N ASP A 111 3.76 -6.51 5.42
CA ASP A 111 4.40 -7.77 5.06
C ASP A 111 4.04 -8.27 3.65
N GLY A 112 2.88 -7.89 3.13
CA GLY A 112 2.32 -8.42 1.88
C GLY A 112 2.06 -7.42 0.76
N VAL A 113 2.18 -6.10 1.03
CA VAL A 113 1.89 -5.06 0.05
C VAL A 113 3.10 -4.17 -0.22
N LEU A 114 3.78 -3.72 0.83
CA LEU A 114 4.91 -2.82 0.68
C LEU A 114 6.13 -3.52 0.12
N CYS A 115 6.76 -2.89 -0.85
CA CYS A 115 8.02 -3.37 -1.39
C CYS A 115 9.13 -3.28 -0.33
N PRO A 116 9.88 -4.36 -0.05
CA PRO A 116 10.97 -4.33 0.93
C PRO A 116 12.18 -3.48 0.49
N VAL A 117 12.27 -3.14 -0.80
CA VAL A 117 13.40 -2.38 -1.36
C VAL A 117 13.10 -0.88 -1.39
N CYS A 118 11.97 -0.47 -1.96
CA CYS A 118 11.64 0.94 -2.15
C CYS A 118 10.49 1.46 -1.27
N GLY A 119 9.79 0.57 -0.53
CA GLY A 119 8.65 0.94 0.31
C GLY A 119 7.37 1.32 -0.46
N SER A 120 7.36 1.20 -1.80
CA SER A 120 6.18 1.52 -2.60
C SER A 120 5.07 0.49 -2.37
N PRO A 121 3.79 0.91 -2.31
CA PRO A 121 2.63 0.01 -2.24
C PRO A 121 2.28 -0.61 -3.60
N ASP A 122 2.87 -0.12 -4.70
CA ASP A 122 2.58 -0.59 -6.06
C ASP A 122 3.26 -1.93 -6.33
N THR A 123 2.68 -2.96 -5.79
CA THR A 123 3.20 -4.34 -5.92
C THR A 123 2.11 -5.29 -6.38
N ARG A 124 2.48 -6.27 -7.19
CA ARG A 124 1.59 -7.35 -7.62
C ARG A 124 2.10 -8.70 -7.15
N LEU A 125 1.19 -9.66 -7.00
CA LEU A 125 1.54 -11.02 -6.65
C LEU A 125 1.52 -11.90 -7.90
N GLU A 126 2.61 -12.61 -8.13
CA GLU A 126 2.74 -13.59 -9.20
C GLU A 126 2.93 -14.98 -8.59
N LYS A 127 2.20 -15.95 -9.12
CA LYS A 127 2.35 -17.34 -8.72
C LYS A 127 3.28 -18.06 -9.69
N GLU A 128 4.38 -18.58 -9.19
CA GLU A 128 5.24 -19.49 -9.92
C GLU A 128 5.30 -20.84 -9.22
N LYS A 129 4.85 -21.86 -9.93
CA LYS A 129 4.79 -23.24 -9.39
C LYS A 129 4.02 -23.28 -8.05
N ARG A 130 4.71 -23.44 -6.95
CA ARG A 130 4.13 -23.52 -5.59
C ARG A 130 4.39 -22.27 -4.74
N MET A 131 5.14 -21.30 -5.25
CA MET A 131 5.54 -20.11 -4.51
C MET A 131 4.88 -18.86 -5.05
N TRP A 132 4.65 -17.91 -4.16
CA TRP A 132 4.15 -16.59 -4.50
C TRP A 132 5.28 -15.57 -4.43
N PHE A 133 5.41 -14.79 -5.48
CA PHE A 133 6.38 -13.71 -5.58
C PHE A 133 5.64 -12.38 -5.60
N MET A 134 6.21 -11.42 -4.90
CA MET A 134 5.81 -10.03 -4.95
C MET A 134 6.73 -9.30 -5.90
N VAL A 135 6.16 -8.70 -6.95
CA VAL A 135 6.87 -7.90 -7.95
C VAL A 135 6.48 -6.44 -7.76
N CYS A 136 7.46 -5.58 -7.57
CA CYS A 136 7.23 -4.15 -7.43
C CYS A 136 7.20 -3.48 -8.81
N GLU A 137 6.14 -2.72 -9.09
CA GLU A 137 6.00 -1.97 -10.34
C GLU A 137 6.85 -0.68 -10.35
N ALA A 138 7.18 -0.16 -9.16
CA ALA A 138 7.97 1.05 -9.04
C ALA A 138 9.48 0.84 -9.23
N CYS A 139 10.06 -0.23 -8.64
CA CYS A 139 11.50 -0.47 -8.71
C CYS A 139 11.89 -1.77 -9.41
N GLY A 140 10.92 -2.59 -9.85
CA GLY A 140 11.18 -3.88 -10.50
C GLY A 140 11.68 -4.99 -9.56
N ALA A 141 11.80 -4.73 -8.27
CA ALA A 141 12.29 -5.72 -7.31
C ALA A 141 11.32 -6.90 -7.22
N ARG A 142 11.87 -8.11 -7.19
CA ARG A 142 11.12 -9.35 -7.03
C ARG A 142 11.53 -10.02 -5.72
N SER A 143 10.56 -10.29 -4.87
CA SER A 143 10.77 -10.92 -3.57
C SER A 143 9.74 -12.02 -3.32
N VAL A 144 10.05 -12.96 -2.42
CA VAL A 144 9.07 -13.97 -2.02
C VAL A 144 8.01 -13.33 -1.14
N ALA A 145 6.73 -13.55 -1.47
CA ALA A 145 5.63 -13.03 -0.68
C ALA A 145 5.56 -13.77 0.67
N LYS A 146 5.62 -13.02 1.76
CA LYS A 146 5.51 -13.58 3.12
C LYS A 146 4.07 -13.95 3.47
N VAL A 147 3.13 -13.23 2.86
CA VAL A 147 1.70 -13.39 3.07
C VAL A 147 1.06 -13.70 1.72
N ALA A 148 0.66 -14.93 1.51
CA ALA A 148 0.07 -15.41 0.25
C ALA A 148 -1.20 -16.21 0.51
#